data_9bce8fff13fc84983cc9fc97f0c25cca
#
_entry.id   9bce8fff13fc84983cc9fc97f0c25cca
#
_cell.length_a   1.000
_cell.length_b   1.000
_cell.length_c   1.000
_cell.angle_alpha   90.00
_cell.angle_beta   90.00
_cell.angle_gamma   90.00
#
_symmetry.space_group_name_H-M   'P 1'
#
loop_
_entity.id
_entity.type
_entity.pdbx_description
1 polymer ?
#
loop_
_entity_poly.entity_id
_entity_poly.type
_entity_poly.pdbx_seq_one_letter_code
_entity_poly.pdbx_strand_id
1 'polypeptide(L)'
;ANGEEDNNIAMKRGVTIFCPIDDEVKFTEDAGKYAGLFVRDADEKLVQAVKDRNALVRIGKIKHKYPLCWRCNHGLVWLARREYFYMLDKLGDKAIKAAEDVEYFFDQPKNRFLEIIKEKHPWCISRERFWGCPIPIWKCDECGNMERLFSRKEIIESAIELPDGENFELHRPWIDKIKVKCKECNATMQREEFVLDTWHNS
;
A
#
# COMPACT_ATOMS: atom_id res chain seq x y z
N ALA A 1 1.78 8.40 13.40
CA ALA A 1 2.91 8.83 12.58
C ALA A 1 2.41 9.76 11.49
N ASN A 2 3.03 10.92 11.34
CA ASN A 2 2.60 11.92 10.36
C ASN A 2 3.46 11.90 9.07
N GLY A 3 4.36 10.95 8.95
CA GLY A 3 5.23 10.79 7.81
C GLY A 3 6.07 9.52 7.86
N GLU A 4 6.89 9.32 6.83
CA GLU A 4 7.74 8.14 6.69
C GLU A 4 8.79 8.04 7.81
N GLU A 5 9.42 9.14 8.19
CA GLU A 5 10.43 9.16 9.25
C GLU A 5 9.85 8.74 10.60
N ASP A 6 8.69 9.29 10.96
CA ASP A 6 7.99 8.94 12.20
C ASP A 6 7.62 7.45 12.20
N ASN A 7 7.13 6.93 11.07
CA ASN A 7 6.79 5.53 10.92
C ASN A 7 8.02 4.63 11.07
N ASN A 8 9.12 4.98 10.44
CA ASN A 8 10.38 4.23 10.52
C ASN A 8 10.95 4.22 11.94
N ILE A 9 10.86 5.32 12.68
CA ILE A 9 11.29 5.39 14.09
C ILE A 9 10.37 4.53 14.95
N ALA A 10 9.06 4.62 14.76
CA ALA A 10 8.08 3.83 15.49
C ALA A 10 8.32 2.33 15.29
N MET A 11 8.47 1.89 14.04
CA MET A 11 8.78 0.50 13.68
C MET A 11 10.06 0.00 14.36
N LYS A 12 11.15 0.77 14.29
CA LYS A 12 12.44 0.42 14.91
C LYS A 12 12.35 0.30 16.44
N ARG A 13 11.42 1.01 17.06
CA ARG A 13 11.22 1.01 18.52
C ARG A 13 10.10 0.09 18.99
N GLY A 14 9.49 -0.68 18.10
CA GLY A 14 8.37 -1.58 18.42
C GLY A 14 7.09 -0.83 18.86
N VAL A 15 6.93 0.42 18.48
CA VAL A 15 5.71 1.19 18.74
C VAL A 15 4.64 0.76 17.77
N THR A 16 3.47 0.42 18.28
CA THR A 16 2.32 0.05 17.45
C THR A 16 1.87 1.21 16.57
N ILE A 17 1.67 0.96 15.30
CA ILE A 17 1.09 1.94 14.37
C ILE A 17 -0.40 2.08 14.71
N PHE A 18 -0.80 3.28 15.07
CA PHE A 18 -2.18 3.62 15.36
C PHE A 18 -2.71 4.53 14.24
N CYS A 19 -3.70 4.04 13.50
CA CYS A 19 -4.36 4.77 12.42
C CYS A 19 -5.88 4.57 12.53
N PRO A 20 -6.56 5.35 13.38
CA PRO A 20 -7.99 5.21 13.64
C PRO A 20 -8.84 5.90 12.55
N ILE A 21 -8.54 5.65 11.28
CA ILE A 21 -9.21 6.27 10.12
C ILE A 21 -9.48 5.17 9.11
N ASP A 22 -10.72 5.11 8.62
CA ASP A 22 -11.16 4.17 7.59
C ASP A 22 -10.92 4.68 6.16
N ASP A 23 -11.35 3.90 5.18
CA ASP A 23 -11.20 4.21 3.75
C ASP A 23 -12.09 5.35 3.27
N GLU A 24 -13.13 5.72 4.03
CA GLU A 24 -13.98 6.89 3.79
C GLU A 24 -13.43 8.17 4.44
N VAL A 25 -12.23 8.08 5.04
CA VAL A 25 -11.57 9.19 5.75
C VAL A 25 -12.38 9.63 6.98
N LYS A 26 -13.08 8.68 7.60
CA LYS A 26 -13.78 8.86 8.88
C LYS A 26 -13.02 8.19 10.01
N PHE A 27 -13.20 8.69 11.21
CA PHE A 27 -12.66 8.04 12.39
C PHE A 27 -13.35 6.71 12.67
N THR A 28 -12.57 5.67 12.93
CA THR A 28 -13.04 4.35 13.39
C THR A 28 -13.45 4.37 14.85
N GLU A 29 -14.03 3.26 15.35
CA GLU A 29 -14.38 3.09 16.77
C GLU A 29 -13.20 3.28 17.72
N ASP A 30 -11.97 3.02 17.26
CA ASP A 30 -10.74 3.25 18.03
C ASP A 30 -10.52 4.72 18.40
N ALA A 31 -11.15 5.65 17.69
CA ALA A 31 -11.13 7.08 18.02
C ALA A 31 -12.14 7.45 19.12
N GLY A 32 -12.90 6.50 19.66
CA GLY A 32 -13.86 6.69 20.73
C GLY A 32 -14.95 7.72 20.36
N LYS A 33 -15.08 8.80 21.13
CA LYS A 33 -16.13 9.81 20.93
C LYS A 33 -16.08 10.54 19.59
N TYR A 34 -15.05 10.34 18.79
CA TYR A 34 -14.91 10.92 17.45
C TYR A 34 -15.26 9.94 16.33
N ALA A 35 -15.60 8.69 16.66
CA ALA A 35 -15.98 7.66 15.69
C ALA A 35 -17.07 8.16 14.73
N GLY A 36 -16.94 7.83 13.45
CA GLY A 36 -17.85 8.22 12.40
C GLY A 36 -17.73 9.66 11.89
N LEU A 37 -16.94 10.53 12.54
CA LEU A 37 -16.72 11.89 12.06
C LEU A 37 -15.70 11.87 10.90
N PHE A 38 -15.97 12.68 9.88
CA PHE A 38 -14.98 12.97 8.86
C PHE A 38 -13.79 13.71 9.47
N VAL A 39 -12.57 13.27 9.14
CA VAL A 39 -11.34 13.71 9.84
C VAL A 39 -11.20 15.23 9.90
N ARG A 40 -11.52 15.94 8.80
CA ARG A 40 -11.37 17.40 8.76
C ARG A 40 -12.46 18.16 9.50
N ASP A 41 -13.61 17.54 9.72
CA ASP A 41 -14.71 18.14 10.50
C ASP A 41 -14.47 18.00 12.00
N ALA A 42 -13.48 17.22 12.40
CA ALA A 42 -13.13 17.01 13.80
C ALA A 42 -12.13 18.03 14.35
N ASP A 43 -11.50 18.85 13.52
CA ASP A 43 -10.39 19.72 13.91
C ASP A 43 -10.76 20.63 15.11
N GLU A 44 -11.91 21.30 15.06
CA GLU A 44 -12.35 22.19 16.16
C GLU A 44 -12.60 21.39 17.46
N LYS A 45 -13.21 20.22 17.35
CA LYS A 45 -13.48 19.35 18.50
C LYS A 45 -12.20 18.80 19.12
N LEU A 46 -11.21 18.47 18.28
CA LEU A 46 -9.89 18.02 18.73
C LEU A 46 -9.13 19.15 19.42
N VAL A 47 -9.13 20.36 18.86
CA VAL A 47 -8.54 21.55 19.49
C VAL A 47 -9.19 21.81 20.83
N GLN A 48 -10.52 21.73 20.94
CA GLN A 48 -11.21 21.93 22.23
C GLN A 48 -10.81 20.84 23.23
N ALA A 49 -10.72 19.59 22.83
CA ALA A 49 -10.30 18.51 23.72
C ALA A 49 -8.87 18.68 24.25
N VAL A 50 -7.97 19.24 23.44
CA VAL A 50 -6.60 19.58 23.89
C VAL A 50 -6.60 20.75 24.89
N LYS A 51 -7.46 21.76 24.67
CA LYS A 51 -7.67 22.87 25.62
C LYS A 51 -8.17 22.35 26.97
N ASP A 52 -9.21 21.50 26.97
CA ASP A 52 -9.83 20.97 28.16
C ASP A 52 -8.84 20.15 29.02
N ARG A 53 -7.80 19.61 28.40
CA ARG A 53 -6.71 18.90 29.07
C ARG A 53 -5.54 19.81 29.51
N ASN A 54 -5.65 21.13 29.33
CA ASN A 54 -4.58 22.09 29.56
C ASN A 54 -3.27 21.78 28.81
N ALA A 55 -3.40 21.11 27.66
CA ALA A 55 -2.26 20.68 26.84
C ALA A 55 -2.05 21.55 25.59
N LEU A 56 -2.90 22.55 25.36
CA LEU A 56 -2.79 23.46 24.23
C LEU A 56 -1.80 24.59 24.52
N VAL A 57 -0.68 24.61 23.80
CA VAL A 57 0.32 25.68 23.92
C VAL A 57 -0.03 26.86 23.03
N ARG A 58 -0.36 26.64 21.77
CA ARG A 58 -0.62 27.71 20.79
C ARG A 58 -1.44 27.17 19.61
N ILE A 59 -2.33 28.02 19.06
CA ILE A 59 -2.95 27.81 17.75
C ILE A 59 -2.43 28.87 16.79
N GLY A 60 -2.10 28.46 15.58
CA GLY A 60 -1.70 29.36 14.50
C GLY A 60 -2.19 28.85 13.16
N LYS A 61 -2.22 29.73 12.17
CA LYS A 61 -2.49 29.38 10.77
C LYS A 61 -1.22 29.59 9.96
N ILE A 62 -0.88 28.62 9.13
CA ILE A 62 0.21 28.72 8.16
C ILE A 62 -0.35 28.56 6.76
N LYS A 63 0.22 29.27 5.81
CA LYS A 63 -0.10 29.11 4.39
C LYS A 63 1.03 28.32 3.74
N HIS A 64 0.71 27.16 3.21
CA HIS A 64 1.68 26.30 2.52
C HIS A 64 1.04 25.58 1.34
N LYS A 65 1.86 24.99 0.46
CA LYS A 65 1.39 24.09 -0.60
C LYS A 65 0.92 22.80 0.03
N TYR A 66 -0.26 22.33 -0.38
CA TYR A 66 -0.85 21.07 0.10
C TYR A 66 -1.17 20.15 -1.07
N PRO A 67 -0.86 18.85 -1.00
CA PRO A 67 -1.16 17.93 -2.07
C PRO A 67 -2.66 17.69 -2.18
N LEU A 68 -3.18 17.79 -3.40
CA LEU A 68 -4.58 17.60 -3.71
C LEU A 68 -4.78 16.33 -4.53
N CYS A 69 -5.94 15.69 -4.38
CA CYS A 69 -6.34 14.58 -5.23
C CYS A 69 -6.57 15.07 -6.67
N TRP A 70 -5.92 14.43 -7.63
CA TRP A 70 -6.01 14.79 -9.04
C TRP A 70 -7.41 14.54 -9.66
N ARG A 71 -8.28 13.75 -9.00
CA ARG A 71 -9.65 13.48 -9.44
C ARG A 71 -10.66 14.45 -8.86
N CYS A 72 -10.70 14.55 -7.52
CA CYS A 72 -11.73 15.31 -6.82
C CYS A 72 -11.23 16.64 -6.25
N ASN A 73 -9.94 16.95 -6.41
CA ASN A 73 -9.29 18.17 -5.96
C ASN A 73 -9.37 18.42 -4.43
N HIS A 74 -9.71 17.40 -3.64
CA HIS A 74 -9.68 17.48 -2.18
C HIS A 74 -8.26 17.24 -1.65
N GLY A 75 -7.97 17.81 -0.49
CA GLY A 75 -6.69 17.60 0.20
C GLY A 75 -6.47 16.13 0.58
N LEU A 76 -5.28 15.62 0.33
CA LEU A 76 -4.92 14.25 0.70
C LEU A 76 -4.83 14.08 2.21
N VAL A 77 -4.99 12.85 2.69
CA VAL A 77 -4.74 12.44 4.08
C VAL A 77 -3.76 11.28 4.10
N TRP A 78 -3.01 11.17 5.20
CA TRP A 78 -2.09 10.07 5.41
C TRP A 78 -2.81 8.92 6.10
N LEU A 79 -2.79 7.74 5.47
CA LEU A 79 -3.35 6.52 6.02
C LEU A 79 -2.27 5.45 6.10
N ALA A 80 -2.27 4.68 7.19
CA ALA A 80 -1.46 3.48 7.28
C ALA A 80 -2.24 2.31 6.68
N ARG A 81 -1.70 1.72 5.62
CA ARG A 81 -2.30 0.58 4.91
C ARG A 81 -1.29 -0.53 4.69
N ARG A 82 -1.78 -1.74 4.48
CA ARG A 82 -0.97 -2.86 4.00
C ARG A 82 -0.90 -2.79 2.50
N GLU A 83 0.33 -2.77 1.98
CA GLU A 83 0.61 -2.68 0.57
C GLU A 83 1.79 -3.59 0.22
N TYR A 84 1.94 -3.93 -1.06
CA TYR A 84 3.07 -4.70 -1.56
C TYR A 84 4.14 -3.78 -2.11
N PHE A 85 5.39 -4.04 -1.72
CA PHE A 85 6.54 -3.21 -2.09
C PHE A 85 7.65 -4.02 -2.73
N TYR A 86 8.28 -3.47 -3.73
CA TYR A 86 9.64 -3.87 -4.09
C TYR A 86 10.63 -3.19 -3.14
N MET A 87 11.38 -4.01 -2.45
CA MET A 87 12.41 -3.55 -1.50
C MET A 87 13.70 -3.26 -2.28
N LEU A 88 13.86 -2.00 -2.69
CA LEU A 88 14.99 -1.55 -3.51
C LEU A 88 16.33 -1.57 -2.75
N ASP A 89 16.31 -1.59 -1.42
CA ASP A 89 17.50 -1.80 -0.59
C ASP A 89 18.25 -3.09 -0.93
N LYS A 90 17.53 -4.15 -1.28
CA LYS A 90 18.09 -5.46 -1.66
C LYS A 90 18.56 -5.54 -3.12
N LEU A 91 18.05 -4.68 -3.97
CA LEU A 91 18.31 -4.69 -5.41
C LEU A 91 19.22 -3.54 -5.85
N GLY A 92 19.33 -2.49 -5.04
CA GLY A 92 20.01 -1.24 -5.41
C GLY A 92 21.44 -1.44 -5.91
N ASP A 93 22.23 -2.23 -5.22
CA ASP A 93 23.64 -2.45 -5.62
C ASP A 93 23.75 -3.19 -6.97
N LYS A 94 22.85 -4.14 -7.24
CA LYS A 94 22.77 -4.82 -8.54
C LYS A 94 22.30 -3.88 -9.65
N ALA A 95 21.33 -3.03 -9.34
CA ALA A 95 20.82 -2.04 -10.29
C ALA A 95 21.86 -0.95 -10.62
N ILE A 96 22.62 -0.50 -9.61
CA ILE A 96 23.74 0.45 -9.81
C ILE A 96 24.76 -0.16 -10.74
N LYS A 97 25.20 -1.40 -10.46
CA LYS A 97 26.18 -2.10 -11.30
C LYS A 97 25.68 -2.28 -12.74
N ALA A 98 24.43 -2.68 -12.91
CA ALA A 98 23.83 -2.80 -14.24
C ALA A 98 23.75 -1.47 -14.97
N ALA A 99 23.50 -0.36 -14.26
CA ALA A 99 23.46 0.97 -14.84
C ALA A 99 24.84 1.50 -15.27
N GLU A 100 25.91 1.04 -14.65
CA GLU A 100 27.29 1.39 -15.06
C GLU A 100 27.63 0.83 -16.44
N ASP A 101 27.08 -0.33 -16.80
CA ASP A 101 27.27 -0.99 -18.10
C ASP A 101 26.39 -0.40 -19.21
N VAL A 102 25.46 0.51 -18.89
CA VAL A 102 24.58 1.17 -19.88
C VAL A 102 25.27 2.39 -20.47
N GLU A 103 25.30 2.48 -21.79
CA GLU A 103 25.75 3.67 -22.51
C GLU A 103 24.63 4.72 -22.51
N TYR A 104 24.89 5.86 -21.89
CA TYR A 104 23.99 7.00 -21.87
C TYR A 104 24.45 8.07 -22.86
N PHE A 105 23.52 8.58 -23.63
CA PHE A 105 23.85 9.68 -24.59
C PHE A 105 24.23 10.96 -23.85
N PHE A 106 23.75 11.20 -22.65
CA PHE A 106 24.11 12.31 -21.76
C PHE A 106 24.38 11.79 -20.33
N ASP A 107 25.27 12.46 -19.61
CA ASP A 107 25.58 12.11 -18.22
C ASP A 107 24.44 12.45 -17.24
N GLN A 108 23.65 13.48 -17.51
CA GLN A 108 22.58 13.95 -16.62
C GLN A 108 21.51 12.88 -16.32
N PRO A 109 20.95 12.15 -17.30
CA PRO A 109 20.03 11.04 -17.03
C PRO A 109 20.67 9.92 -16.22
N LYS A 110 21.92 9.57 -16.50
CA LYS A 110 22.68 8.56 -15.75
C LYS A 110 22.82 8.95 -14.29
N ASN A 111 23.28 10.16 -14.03
CA ASN A 111 23.49 10.65 -12.67
C ASN A 111 22.19 10.68 -11.88
N ARG A 112 21.11 11.19 -12.48
CA ARG A 112 19.78 11.21 -11.85
C ARG A 112 19.24 9.82 -11.55
N PHE A 113 19.40 8.87 -12.46
CA PHE A 113 19.00 7.49 -12.27
C PHE A 113 19.77 6.84 -11.10
N LEU A 114 21.08 7.02 -11.05
CA LEU A 114 21.92 6.51 -9.97
C LEU A 114 21.58 7.13 -8.62
N GLU A 115 21.27 8.43 -8.57
CA GLU A 115 20.83 9.11 -7.34
C GLU A 115 19.51 8.50 -6.82
N ILE A 116 18.50 8.32 -7.68
CA ILE A 116 17.21 7.73 -7.31
C ILE A 116 17.40 6.30 -6.76
N ILE A 117 18.26 5.49 -7.37
CA ILE A 117 18.51 4.12 -6.88
C ILE A 117 19.25 4.14 -5.55
N LYS A 118 20.17 5.07 -5.33
CA LYS A 118 20.92 5.20 -4.07
C LYS A 118 20.02 5.57 -2.89
N GLU A 119 18.91 6.28 -3.12
CA GLU A 119 17.92 6.60 -2.08
C GLU A 119 17.22 5.35 -1.54
N LYS A 120 17.20 4.25 -2.34
CA LYS A 120 16.67 2.93 -1.95
C LYS A 120 15.23 2.95 -1.40
N HIS A 121 14.41 3.92 -1.81
CA HIS A 121 13.01 3.98 -1.40
C HIS A 121 12.24 2.75 -1.90
N PRO A 122 11.47 2.08 -1.02
CA PRO A 122 10.62 0.97 -1.44
C PRO A 122 9.58 1.45 -2.47
N TRP A 123 9.41 0.71 -3.55
CA TRP A 123 8.38 1.02 -4.54
C TRP A 123 7.10 0.25 -4.24
N CYS A 124 6.03 0.97 -3.88
CA CYS A 124 4.71 0.39 -3.74
C CYS A 124 4.17 -0.04 -5.11
N ILE A 125 3.98 -1.34 -5.30
CA ILE A 125 3.52 -1.95 -6.55
C ILE A 125 2.04 -2.31 -6.54
N SER A 126 1.37 -2.30 -5.40
CA SER A 126 -0.05 -2.56 -5.29
C SER A 126 -0.89 -1.31 -5.48
N ARG A 127 -2.05 -1.47 -6.09
CA ARG A 127 -3.05 -0.41 -6.26
C ARG A 127 -4.44 -0.96 -5.97
N GLU A 128 -5.21 -0.24 -5.17
CA GLU A 128 -6.63 -0.50 -4.92
C GLU A 128 -7.47 0.00 -6.10
N ARG A 129 -7.46 -0.77 -7.18
CA ARG A 129 -8.23 -0.48 -8.39
C ARG A 129 -8.99 -1.72 -8.84
N PHE A 130 -10.14 -1.51 -9.45
CA PHE A 130 -10.93 -2.61 -9.99
C PHE A 130 -10.27 -3.18 -11.26
N TRP A 131 -9.85 -2.32 -12.18
CA TRP A 131 -9.26 -2.75 -13.44
C TRP A 131 -7.74 -2.56 -13.48
N GLY A 132 -7.05 -3.57 -13.95
CA GLY A 132 -5.61 -3.64 -14.10
C GLY A 132 -5.12 -5.07 -14.07
N CYS A 133 -3.81 -5.30 -14.10
CA CYS A 133 -3.22 -6.63 -13.93
C CYS A 133 -3.34 -7.06 -12.45
N PRO A 134 -4.13 -8.07 -12.12
CA PRO A 134 -4.30 -8.50 -10.73
C PRO A 134 -3.00 -9.03 -10.13
N ILE A 135 -2.73 -8.70 -8.87
CA ILE A 135 -1.60 -9.30 -8.15
C ILE A 135 -1.84 -10.80 -7.98
N PRO A 136 -0.88 -11.66 -8.41
CA PRO A 136 -1.05 -13.11 -8.39
C PRO A 136 -0.71 -13.71 -7.02
N ILE A 137 -1.33 -13.19 -5.96
CA ILE A 137 -1.09 -13.60 -4.57
C ILE A 137 -2.42 -14.01 -3.94
N TRP A 138 -2.45 -15.23 -3.40
CA TRP A 138 -3.53 -15.72 -2.54
C TRP A 138 -3.06 -15.74 -1.11
N LYS A 139 -3.90 -15.27 -0.20
CA LYS A 139 -3.61 -15.20 1.22
C LYS A 139 -4.56 -16.08 2.00
N CYS A 140 -4.02 -16.74 3.01
CA CYS A 140 -4.77 -17.53 3.97
C CYS A 140 -5.12 -16.67 5.19
N ASP A 141 -6.40 -16.52 5.49
CA ASP A 141 -6.85 -15.75 6.64
C ASP A 141 -6.62 -16.51 7.95
N GLU A 142 -6.54 -17.86 7.92
CA GLU A 142 -6.33 -18.68 9.11
C GLU A 142 -4.89 -18.66 9.63
N CYS A 143 -3.91 -18.83 8.74
CA CYS A 143 -2.49 -18.94 9.14
C CYS A 143 -1.61 -17.80 8.60
N GLY A 144 -2.14 -16.90 7.78
CA GLY A 144 -1.40 -15.78 7.19
C GLY A 144 -0.45 -16.18 6.04
N ASN A 145 -0.41 -17.46 5.65
CA ASN A 145 0.42 -17.91 4.54
C ASN A 145 0.00 -17.25 3.22
N MET A 146 0.97 -17.02 2.34
CA MET A 146 0.77 -16.41 1.02
C MET A 146 1.33 -17.30 -0.09
N GLU A 147 0.45 -17.72 -1.01
CA GLU A 147 0.84 -18.43 -2.22
C GLU A 147 0.95 -17.46 -3.39
N ARG A 148 2.04 -17.56 -4.13
CA ARG A 148 2.34 -16.75 -5.32
C ARG A 148 2.24 -17.63 -6.54
N LEU A 149 1.22 -17.41 -7.39
CA LEU A 149 0.90 -18.25 -8.56
C LEU A 149 1.03 -17.40 -9.83
N PHE A 150 2.16 -17.53 -10.50
CA PHE A 150 2.54 -16.64 -11.62
C PHE A 150 2.08 -17.15 -12.99
N SER A 151 1.48 -18.33 -13.06
CA SER A 151 0.99 -18.88 -14.30
C SER A 151 -0.41 -19.48 -14.16
N ARG A 152 -1.14 -19.51 -15.26
CA ARG A 152 -2.45 -20.19 -15.33
C ARG A 152 -2.36 -21.65 -14.86
N LYS A 153 -1.27 -22.34 -15.24
CA LYS A 153 -1.04 -23.73 -14.85
C LYS A 153 -0.93 -23.87 -13.32
N GLU A 154 -0.14 -23.03 -12.67
CA GLU A 154 0.00 -23.05 -11.21
C GLU A 154 -1.33 -22.75 -10.50
N ILE A 155 -2.13 -21.82 -11.05
CA ILE A 155 -3.46 -21.51 -10.53
C ILE A 155 -4.37 -22.75 -10.63
N ILE A 156 -4.42 -23.41 -11.79
CA ILE A 156 -5.24 -24.61 -12.01
C ILE A 156 -4.82 -25.73 -11.06
N GLU A 157 -3.53 -25.99 -10.91
CA GLU A 157 -2.98 -27.03 -10.03
C GLU A 157 -3.27 -26.78 -8.54
N SER A 158 -3.40 -25.52 -8.15
CA SER A 158 -3.64 -25.11 -6.76
C SER A 158 -5.11 -24.84 -6.44
N ALA A 159 -5.96 -24.72 -7.45
CA ALA A 159 -7.36 -24.35 -7.29
C ALA A 159 -8.16 -25.47 -6.61
N ILE A 160 -9.03 -25.08 -5.67
CA ILE A 160 -10.07 -25.95 -5.10
C ILE A 160 -11.23 -26.01 -6.08
N GLU A 161 -11.53 -24.87 -6.70
CA GLU A 161 -12.64 -24.68 -7.60
C GLU A 161 -12.29 -23.70 -8.71
N LEU A 162 -12.68 -24.01 -9.94
CA LEU A 162 -12.53 -23.17 -11.12
C LEU A 162 -13.94 -22.84 -11.66
N PRO A 163 -14.62 -21.80 -11.15
CA PRO A 163 -16.01 -21.51 -11.50
C PRO A 163 -16.25 -21.31 -13.00
N ASP A 164 -15.26 -20.75 -13.70
CA ASP A 164 -15.33 -20.46 -15.12
C ASP A 164 -14.49 -21.48 -15.98
N GLY A 165 -14.12 -22.65 -15.38
CA GLY A 165 -13.29 -23.67 -16.02
C GLY A 165 -11.82 -23.26 -16.18
N GLU A 166 -11.03 -24.07 -16.91
CA GLU A 166 -9.58 -23.84 -17.09
C GLU A 166 -9.23 -22.62 -17.95
N ASN A 167 -10.17 -22.13 -18.75
CA ASN A 167 -10.01 -20.93 -19.60
C ASN A 167 -10.52 -19.65 -18.95
N PHE A 168 -10.55 -19.61 -17.62
CA PHE A 168 -11.00 -18.45 -16.86
C PHE A 168 -10.29 -17.16 -17.27
N GLU A 169 -10.97 -16.03 -17.12
CA GLU A 169 -10.41 -14.68 -17.34
C GLU A 169 -9.46 -14.32 -16.19
N LEU A 170 -8.27 -13.78 -16.53
CA LEU A 170 -7.26 -13.40 -15.56
C LEU A 170 -7.51 -12.03 -14.91
N HIS A 171 -8.44 -11.23 -15.42
CA HIS A 171 -8.84 -9.97 -14.84
C HIS A 171 -9.86 -10.12 -13.71
N ARG A 172 -10.02 -9.06 -12.93
CA ARG A 172 -11.11 -8.93 -11.98
C ARG A 172 -12.44 -8.70 -12.72
N PRO A 173 -13.56 -9.24 -12.24
CA PRO A 173 -13.77 -9.98 -10.99
C PRO A 173 -13.60 -11.52 -11.12
N TRP A 174 -13.26 -12.04 -12.29
CA TRP A 174 -13.26 -13.49 -12.55
C TRP A 174 -12.18 -14.22 -11.74
N ILE A 175 -10.94 -13.72 -11.77
CA ILE A 175 -9.83 -14.32 -11.01
C ILE A 175 -10.08 -14.31 -9.49
N ASP A 176 -10.84 -13.35 -8.98
CA ASP A 176 -11.16 -13.23 -7.55
C ASP A 176 -12.06 -14.36 -7.04
N LYS A 177 -12.80 -15.02 -7.95
CA LYS A 177 -13.66 -16.18 -7.63
C LYS A 177 -12.86 -17.45 -7.40
N ILE A 178 -11.63 -17.51 -7.87
CA ILE A 178 -10.78 -18.70 -7.77
C ILE A 178 -10.26 -18.81 -6.35
N LYS A 179 -10.58 -19.91 -5.70
CA LYS A 179 -10.10 -20.27 -4.37
C LYS A 179 -9.01 -21.30 -4.50
N VAL A 180 -7.94 -21.15 -3.75
CA VAL A 180 -6.85 -22.13 -3.72
C VAL A 180 -6.69 -22.72 -2.34
N LYS A 181 -6.05 -23.88 -2.26
CA LYS A 181 -5.81 -24.58 -1.01
C LYS A 181 -4.51 -24.09 -0.36
N CYS A 182 -4.56 -23.74 0.91
CA CYS A 182 -3.36 -23.40 1.67
C CYS A 182 -2.49 -24.65 1.88
N LYS A 183 -1.21 -24.56 1.54
CA LYS A 183 -0.26 -25.69 1.71
C LYS A 183 0.10 -25.92 3.17
N GLU A 184 0.01 -24.88 4.03
CA GLU A 184 0.38 -24.96 5.44
C GLU A 184 -0.75 -25.52 6.32
N CYS A 185 -1.97 -25.01 6.19
CA CYS A 185 -3.09 -25.38 7.06
C CYS A 185 -4.28 -26.03 6.35
N ASN A 186 -4.22 -26.22 5.04
CA ASN A 186 -5.28 -26.75 4.19
C ASN A 186 -6.56 -25.90 4.13
N ALA A 187 -6.60 -24.71 4.74
CA ALA A 187 -7.72 -23.78 4.63
C ALA A 187 -7.85 -23.22 3.21
N THR A 188 -9.00 -22.61 2.95
CA THR A 188 -9.24 -21.89 1.68
C THR A 188 -8.58 -20.54 1.69
N MET A 189 -7.84 -20.22 0.64
CA MET A 189 -7.19 -18.92 0.45
C MET A 189 -7.97 -18.10 -0.57
N GLN A 190 -7.94 -16.78 -0.36
CA GLN A 190 -8.52 -15.79 -1.26
C GLN A 190 -7.40 -14.97 -1.91
N ARG A 191 -7.62 -14.54 -3.15
CA ARG A 191 -6.69 -13.64 -3.82
C ARG A 191 -6.73 -12.25 -3.18
N GLU A 192 -5.57 -11.62 -3.08
CA GLU A 192 -5.45 -10.22 -2.64
C GLU A 192 -6.09 -9.27 -3.67
N GLU A 193 -6.97 -8.38 -3.24
CA GLU A 193 -7.79 -7.56 -4.13
C GLU A 193 -7.06 -6.45 -4.90
N PHE A 194 -5.74 -6.40 -4.81
CA PHE A 194 -4.92 -5.41 -5.50
C PHE A 194 -4.70 -5.74 -6.97
N VAL A 195 -4.39 -4.70 -7.73
CA VAL A 195 -3.80 -4.78 -9.07
C VAL A 195 -2.40 -4.18 -9.03
N LEU A 196 -1.58 -4.56 -9.99
CA LEU A 196 -0.22 -4.04 -10.13
C LEU A 196 -0.23 -2.58 -10.59
N ASP A 197 0.78 -1.84 -10.13
CA ASP A 197 1.07 -0.50 -10.62
C ASP A 197 1.29 -0.50 -12.13
N THR A 198 0.77 0.50 -12.81
CA THR A 198 0.87 0.61 -14.28
C THR A 198 2.32 0.70 -14.76
N TRP A 199 3.20 1.32 -13.98
CA TRP A 199 4.63 1.38 -14.29
C TRP A 199 5.31 0.02 -14.26
N HIS A 200 4.78 -0.92 -13.49
CA HIS A 200 5.26 -2.30 -13.47
C HIS A 200 4.86 -3.07 -14.72
N ASN A 201 3.73 -2.72 -15.34
CA ASN A 201 3.17 -3.40 -16.50
C ASN A 201 3.60 -2.83 -17.85
N SER A 202 4.31 -1.67 -17.86
CA SER A 202 4.71 -0.97 -19.10
C SER A 202 6.05 -1.42 -19.66
#